data_bdb19a7a15b0e091fc28c20a632f3d9d
#
_entry.id   bdb19a7a15b0e091fc28c20a632f3d9d
#
_cell.length_a   1.000
_cell.length_b   1.000
_cell.length_c   1.000
_cell.angle_alpha   90.00
_cell.angle_beta   90.00
_cell.angle_gamma   90.00
#
_symmetry.space_group_name_H-M   'P 1'
#
loop_
_entity.id
_entity.type
_entity.pdbx_description
1 polymer ?
#
loop_
_entity_poly.entity_id
_entity_poly.type
_entity_poly.pdbx_seq_one_letter_code
_entity_poly.pdbx_strand_id
1 'polypeptide(L)'
;MSQHKRLGDAIAQSKESSKIAQNSVSPWVNLPSFVVEELQQTLLDWYASQGRDLPWRRSQDPYAIWVSEIMLQQTQVKTVIPYYQRWLVQFPTIEALAAADQQQVLKAWEGLGYYARARNLHRAAAEIVKTYGGVFPADLEAAMALPGIGRTTAGGVLSAAFNLPLAILDGNVKRVLARLSTLDRPPNKAIKELWRLSEEILEPQNPRDFNQALMDLGAILCTRRHPNCVLCPWQRHCRAYNLNVQSELPMSESRAPLPHKQIGVAVIHNRQGQILIDRRRQEGLLGGLWEFPGGKVEPGETVQDCIRREIKEELGIEIEVGDRLIVVDHAYTHFRITLNVYHCRHLSGEPQPLECDQVRWVTLAELDQYPFPKANTRIIQALKQSEIPT
;
A
#
# COMPACT_ATOMS: atom_id res chain seq x y z
N MET A 1 -1.21 42.50 -17.48
CA MET A 1 -0.89 41.27 -18.27
C MET A 1 -1.33 39.95 -17.61
N SER A 2 -2.04 39.94 -16.46
CA SER A 2 -2.38 38.71 -15.70
C SER A 2 -3.77 38.14 -15.94
N GLN A 3 -4.75 38.93 -16.37
CA GLN A 3 -6.13 38.45 -16.57
C GLN A 3 -6.38 37.77 -17.92
N HIS A 4 -5.70 38.19 -19.00
CA HIS A 4 -5.87 37.58 -20.33
C HIS A 4 -5.29 36.15 -20.42
N LYS A 5 -4.26 35.82 -19.63
CA LYS A 5 -3.66 34.48 -19.62
C LYS A 5 -4.59 33.46 -18.93
N ARG A 6 -5.29 33.86 -17.85
CA ARG A 6 -6.25 32.97 -17.14
C ARG A 6 -7.51 32.68 -17.95
N LEU A 7 -7.96 33.61 -18.79
CA LEU A 7 -9.11 33.38 -19.68
C LEU A 7 -8.78 32.44 -20.85
N GLY A 8 -7.54 32.52 -21.37
CA GLY A 8 -7.04 31.63 -22.41
C GLY A 8 -6.96 30.19 -21.95
N ASP A 9 -6.43 29.97 -20.74
CA ASP A 9 -6.29 28.63 -20.15
C ASP A 9 -7.66 28.01 -19.80
N ALA A 10 -8.61 28.81 -19.32
CA ALA A 10 -9.99 28.35 -19.05
C ALA A 10 -10.76 27.96 -20.33
N ILE A 11 -10.55 28.71 -21.43
CA ILE A 11 -11.19 28.43 -22.74
C ILE A 11 -10.53 27.21 -23.40
N ALA A 12 -9.22 27.00 -23.23
CA ALA A 12 -8.53 25.81 -23.72
C ALA A 12 -9.03 24.55 -22.96
N GLN A 13 -9.11 24.60 -21.63
CA GLN A 13 -9.65 23.48 -20.81
C GLN A 13 -11.12 23.19 -21.12
N SER A 14 -11.95 24.21 -21.43
CA SER A 14 -13.34 23.98 -21.81
C SER A 14 -13.50 23.36 -23.22
N LYS A 15 -12.59 23.66 -24.16
CA LYS A 15 -12.58 23.05 -25.51
C LYS A 15 -12.04 21.62 -25.50
N GLU A 16 -11.09 21.28 -24.62
CA GLU A 16 -10.57 19.92 -24.46
C GLU A 16 -11.59 19.00 -23.77
N SER A 17 -12.26 19.49 -22.72
CA SER A 17 -13.38 18.77 -22.09
C SER A 17 -14.53 18.50 -23.08
N SER A 18 -14.74 19.36 -24.08
CA SER A 18 -15.78 19.17 -25.10
C SER A 18 -15.47 18.07 -26.10
N LYS A 19 -14.19 17.75 -26.38
CA LYS A 19 -13.82 16.65 -27.28
C LYS A 19 -14.11 15.28 -26.68
N ILE A 20 -13.93 15.12 -25.39
CA ILE A 20 -14.27 13.87 -24.67
C ILE A 20 -15.79 13.74 -24.55
N ALA A 21 -16.49 14.81 -24.23
CA ALA A 21 -17.94 14.82 -24.05
C ALA A 21 -18.74 14.62 -25.34
N GLN A 22 -18.26 15.08 -26.50
CA GLN A 22 -18.96 14.94 -27.78
C GLN A 22 -18.93 13.53 -28.37
N ASN A 23 -18.04 12.64 -27.86
CA ASN A 23 -17.95 11.23 -28.26
C ASN A 23 -18.43 10.25 -27.18
N SER A 24 -19.08 10.72 -26.12
CA SER A 24 -19.57 9.91 -25.01
C SER A 24 -20.94 9.29 -25.27
N VAL A 25 -21.04 8.44 -26.27
CA VAL A 25 -21.94 7.30 -26.14
C VAL A 25 -21.17 6.32 -25.26
N SER A 26 -21.74 5.92 -24.12
CA SER A 26 -21.17 4.81 -23.31
C SER A 26 -21.06 3.57 -24.20
N PRO A 27 -19.89 3.26 -24.79
CA PRO A 27 -19.78 2.34 -25.91
C PRO A 27 -19.31 0.94 -25.50
N TRP A 28 -19.24 0.73 -24.20
CA TRP A 28 -18.71 -0.49 -23.60
C TRP A 28 -19.82 -1.31 -22.93
N VAL A 29 -21.02 -1.21 -23.49
CA VAL A 29 -22.11 -2.13 -23.25
C VAL A 29 -22.07 -3.11 -24.41
N ASN A 30 -21.58 -4.34 -24.16
CA ASN A 30 -21.47 -5.46 -25.11
C ASN A 30 -20.46 -5.18 -26.25
N LEU A 31 -19.17 -5.45 -25.99
CA LEU A 31 -18.18 -5.54 -27.05
C LEU A 31 -18.59 -6.63 -28.04
N PRO A 32 -18.41 -6.42 -29.35
CA PRO A 32 -18.56 -7.52 -30.32
C PRO A 32 -17.67 -8.69 -29.93
N SER A 33 -18.14 -9.93 -29.99
CA SER A 33 -17.41 -11.12 -29.58
C SER A 33 -16.04 -11.24 -30.27
N PHE A 34 -15.94 -10.92 -31.58
CA PHE A 34 -14.67 -10.93 -32.29
C PHE A 34 -13.65 -9.92 -31.74
N VAL A 35 -14.10 -8.77 -31.17
CA VAL A 35 -13.21 -7.81 -30.51
C VAL A 35 -12.70 -8.37 -29.21
N VAL A 36 -13.56 -9.01 -28.42
CA VAL A 36 -13.18 -9.67 -27.17
C VAL A 36 -12.15 -10.76 -27.43
N GLU A 37 -12.41 -11.64 -28.40
CA GLU A 37 -11.50 -12.71 -28.79
C GLU A 37 -10.14 -12.18 -29.27
N GLU A 38 -10.12 -11.09 -30.07
CA GLU A 38 -8.87 -10.47 -30.53
C GLU A 38 -8.10 -9.83 -29.34
N LEU A 39 -8.79 -9.18 -28.38
CA LEU A 39 -8.16 -8.65 -27.19
C LEU A 39 -7.56 -9.76 -26.32
N GLN A 40 -8.26 -10.87 -26.14
CA GLN A 40 -7.79 -12.03 -25.38
C GLN A 40 -6.56 -12.65 -26.03
N GLN A 41 -6.64 -12.99 -27.30
CA GLN A 41 -5.55 -13.67 -28.02
C GLN A 41 -4.29 -12.79 -28.09
N THR A 42 -4.42 -11.53 -28.51
CA THR A 42 -3.26 -10.65 -28.65
C THR A 42 -2.56 -10.35 -27.34
N LEU A 43 -3.33 -10.28 -26.23
CA LEU A 43 -2.75 -10.09 -24.90
C LEU A 43 -2.00 -11.32 -24.42
N LEU A 44 -2.54 -12.52 -24.61
CA LEU A 44 -1.90 -13.78 -24.24
C LEU A 44 -0.65 -14.05 -25.08
N ASP A 45 -0.68 -13.80 -26.39
CA ASP A 45 0.48 -13.94 -27.26
C ASP A 45 1.61 -12.99 -26.85
N TRP A 46 1.27 -11.75 -26.54
CA TRP A 46 2.23 -10.79 -25.99
C TRP A 46 2.79 -11.26 -24.66
N TYR A 47 1.96 -11.75 -23.75
CA TYR A 47 2.38 -12.20 -22.44
C TYR A 47 3.29 -13.42 -22.50
N ALA A 48 3.03 -14.36 -23.39
CA ALA A 48 3.87 -15.53 -23.60
C ALA A 48 5.32 -15.17 -23.96
N SER A 49 5.54 -14.04 -24.66
CA SER A 49 6.86 -13.59 -25.09
C SER A 49 7.48 -12.50 -24.20
N GLN A 50 6.68 -11.68 -23.55
CA GLN A 50 7.10 -10.46 -22.83
C GLN A 50 6.70 -10.42 -21.35
N GLY A 51 6.00 -11.44 -20.84
CA GLY A 51 5.57 -11.54 -19.47
C GLY A 51 6.77 -11.54 -18.51
N ARG A 52 6.64 -10.82 -17.39
CA ARG A 52 7.70 -10.75 -16.37
C ARG A 52 7.84 -12.07 -15.64
N ASP A 53 9.09 -12.55 -15.52
CA ASP A 53 9.39 -13.70 -14.66
C ASP A 53 9.45 -13.25 -13.19
N LEU A 54 8.40 -13.55 -12.42
CA LEU A 54 8.26 -13.16 -11.02
C LEU A 54 8.17 -14.41 -10.14
N PRO A 55 8.81 -14.42 -8.93
CA PRO A 55 8.89 -15.62 -8.09
C PRO A 55 7.54 -16.28 -7.81
N TRP A 56 6.51 -15.49 -7.53
CA TRP A 56 5.15 -15.96 -7.22
C TRP A 56 4.36 -16.50 -8.41
N ARG A 57 4.83 -16.26 -9.64
CA ARG A 57 4.23 -16.80 -10.87
C ARG A 57 4.67 -18.21 -11.18
N ARG A 58 5.79 -18.65 -10.60
CA ARG A 58 6.35 -19.99 -10.77
C ARG A 58 5.64 -21.04 -9.91
N SER A 59 4.79 -20.61 -9.00
CA SER A 59 4.03 -21.47 -8.08
C SER A 59 2.55 -21.48 -8.40
N GLN A 60 1.86 -22.56 -8.02
CA GLN A 60 0.41 -22.66 -7.96
C GLN A 60 -0.08 -22.78 -6.51
N ASP A 61 0.83 -22.71 -5.53
CA ASP A 61 0.47 -22.69 -4.12
C ASP A 61 -0.35 -21.44 -3.78
N PRO A 62 -1.61 -21.59 -3.38
CA PRO A 62 -2.49 -20.48 -3.06
C PRO A 62 -1.94 -19.59 -1.91
N TYR A 63 -1.21 -20.18 -0.96
CA TYR A 63 -0.58 -19.41 0.12
C TYR A 63 0.50 -18.46 -0.41
N ALA A 64 1.42 -18.99 -1.19
CA ALA A 64 2.51 -18.22 -1.77
C ALA A 64 1.98 -17.09 -2.68
N ILE A 65 0.96 -17.38 -3.49
CA ILE A 65 0.28 -16.40 -4.34
C ILE A 65 -0.42 -15.34 -3.49
N TRP A 66 -1.18 -15.74 -2.46
CA TRP A 66 -1.87 -14.81 -1.57
C TRP A 66 -0.91 -13.86 -0.87
N VAL A 67 0.20 -14.35 -0.32
CA VAL A 67 1.25 -13.52 0.27
C VAL A 67 1.74 -12.46 -0.72
N SER A 68 2.03 -12.85 -1.97
CA SER A 68 2.47 -11.90 -3.00
C SER A 68 1.41 -10.85 -3.32
N GLU A 69 0.14 -11.25 -3.48
CA GLU A 69 -0.97 -10.33 -3.76
C GLU A 69 -1.13 -9.27 -2.66
N ILE A 70 -1.04 -9.68 -1.38
CA ILE A 70 -1.10 -8.73 -0.26
C ILE A 70 0.14 -7.83 -0.20
N MET A 71 1.35 -8.36 -0.45
CA MET A 71 2.57 -7.55 -0.46
C MET A 71 2.58 -6.52 -1.60
N LEU A 72 2.03 -6.87 -2.76
CA LEU A 72 1.96 -6.00 -3.94
C LEU A 72 0.94 -4.87 -3.84
N GLN A 73 0.01 -4.92 -2.88
CA GLN A 73 -0.91 -3.81 -2.65
C GLN A 73 -0.13 -2.53 -2.32
N GLN A 74 -0.13 -1.55 -3.24
CA GLN A 74 0.56 -0.25 -3.10
C GLN A 74 2.10 -0.35 -2.88
N THR A 75 2.72 -1.48 -3.20
CA THR A 75 4.17 -1.68 -3.10
C THR A 75 4.74 -2.12 -4.45
N GLN A 76 5.90 -1.59 -4.82
CA GLN A 76 6.54 -1.91 -6.09
C GLN A 76 7.14 -3.32 -6.08
N VAL A 77 7.06 -4.03 -7.20
CA VAL A 77 7.59 -5.38 -7.41
C VAL A 77 9.02 -5.55 -6.93
N LYS A 78 9.93 -4.64 -7.31
CA LYS A 78 11.34 -4.67 -6.90
C LYS A 78 11.55 -4.66 -5.38
N THR A 79 10.64 -4.00 -4.65
CA THR A 79 10.65 -3.98 -3.18
C THR A 79 10.08 -5.28 -2.62
N VAL A 80 9.04 -5.83 -3.24
CA VAL A 80 8.35 -7.04 -2.75
C VAL A 80 9.22 -8.29 -2.88
N ILE A 81 9.96 -8.46 -3.98
CA ILE A 81 10.73 -9.70 -4.24
C ILE A 81 11.57 -10.16 -3.03
N PRO A 82 12.47 -9.35 -2.44
CA PRO A 82 13.28 -9.79 -1.32
C PRO A 82 12.46 -10.04 -0.03
N TYR A 83 11.35 -9.34 0.16
CA TYR A 83 10.45 -9.57 1.31
C TYR A 83 9.70 -10.90 1.15
N TYR A 84 9.15 -11.15 -0.01
CA TYR A 84 8.44 -12.39 -0.34
C TYR A 84 9.32 -13.63 -0.12
N GLN A 85 10.56 -13.58 -0.61
CA GLN A 85 11.51 -14.69 -0.43
C GLN A 85 11.82 -14.97 1.03
N ARG A 86 12.12 -13.92 1.83
CA ARG A 86 12.37 -14.08 3.27
C ARG A 86 11.12 -14.53 4.03
N TRP A 87 9.96 -14.03 3.63
CA TRP A 87 8.68 -14.38 4.25
C TRP A 87 8.38 -15.87 4.14
N LEU A 88 8.53 -16.46 2.96
CA LEU A 88 8.27 -17.88 2.75
C LEU A 88 9.29 -18.79 3.43
N VAL A 89 10.50 -18.30 3.71
CA VAL A 89 11.47 -19.01 4.56
C VAL A 89 11.04 -18.99 6.02
N GLN A 90 10.57 -17.84 6.51
CA GLN A 90 10.20 -17.65 7.91
C GLN A 90 8.81 -18.25 8.23
N PHE A 91 7.87 -18.12 7.30
CA PHE A 91 6.49 -18.60 7.42
C PHE A 91 6.16 -19.44 6.17
N PRO A 92 6.62 -20.69 6.10
CA PRO A 92 6.52 -21.52 4.88
C PRO A 92 5.09 -21.99 4.57
N THR A 93 4.18 -21.99 5.54
CA THR A 93 2.80 -22.43 5.38
C THR A 93 1.82 -21.49 6.09
N ILE A 94 0.52 -21.67 5.80
CA ILE A 94 -0.57 -20.92 6.48
C ILE A 94 -0.55 -21.20 7.98
N GLU A 95 -0.31 -22.46 8.39
CA GLU A 95 -0.24 -22.87 9.79
C GLU A 95 0.96 -22.22 10.50
N ALA A 96 2.11 -22.19 9.85
CA ALA A 96 3.30 -21.53 10.40
C ALA A 96 3.06 -20.04 10.61
N LEU A 97 2.38 -19.37 9.66
CA LEU A 97 1.99 -17.97 9.80
C LEU A 97 0.95 -17.79 10.91
N ALA A 98 -0.07 -18.66 10.97
CA ALA A 98 -1.13 -18.59 11.98
C ALA A 98 -0.62 -18.80 13.42
N ALA A 99 0.39 -19.65 13.59
CA ALA A 99 1.00 -19.95 14.89
C ALA A 99 2.05 -18.92 15.33
N ALA A 100 2.49 -18.03 14.43
CA ALA A 100 3.52 -17.05 14.74
C ALA A 100 3.04 -15.97 15.71
N ASP A 101 3.95 -15.42 16.51
CA ASP A 101 3.66 -14.21 17.28
C ASP A 101 3.46 -13.00 16.34
N GLN A 102 2.48 -12.17 16.64
CA GLN A 102 2.16 -10.98 15.82
C GLN A 102 3.36 -10.02 15.69
N GLN A 103 4.20 -9.92 16.72
CA GLN A 103 5.40 -9.06 16.66
C GLN A 103 6.42 -9.59 15.66
N GLN A 104 6.57 -10.92 15.56
CA GLN A 104 7.41 -11.55 14.55
C GLN A 104 6.88 -11.27 13.13
N VAL A 105 5.56 -11.34 12.93
CA VAL A 105 4.91 -11.03 11.66
C VAL A 105 5.10 -9.56 11.27
N LEU A 106 4.91 -8.64 12.22
CA LEU A 106 5.12 -7.21 11.99
C LEU A 106 6.59 -6.88 11.74
N LYS A 107 7.52 -7.58 12.40
CA LYS A 107 8.95 -7.42 12.18
C LYS A 107 9.38 -7.90 10.80
N ALA A 108 8.89 -9.05 10.34
CA ALA A 108 9.12 -9.54 8.98
C ALA A 108 8.56 -8.60 7.89
N TRP A 109 7.51 -7.82 8.24
CA TRP A 109 6.88 -6.84 7.34
C TRP A 109 7.51 -5.45 7.38
N GLU A 110 8.42 -5.20 8.32
CA GLU A 110 9.01 -3.88 8.56
C GLU A 110 9.62 -3.28 7.29
N GLY A 111 9.19 -2.05 6.94
CA GLY A 111 9.64 -1.36 5.73
C GLY A 111 8.68 -1.44 4.52
N LEU A 112 7.77 -2.42 4.45
CA LEU A 112 6.76 -2.49 3.38
C LEU A 112 5.64 -1.46 3.54
N GLY A 113 5.43 -0.94 4.76
CA GLY A 113 4.35 0.01 5.05
C GLY A 113 2.95 -0.63 5.08
N TYR A 114 1.93 0.19 5.39
CA TYR A 114 0.53 -0.30 5.47
C TYR A 114 0.38 -1.56 6.32
N TYR A 115 0.88 -1.53 7.54
CA TYR A 115 1.00 -2.68 8.44
C TYR A 115 -0.34 -3.38 8.76
N ALA A 116 -1.48 -2.71 8.54
CA ALA A 116 -2.79 -3.36 8.58
C ALA A 116 -2.88 -4.56 7.62
N ARG A 117 -2.11 -4.56 6.51
CA ARG A 117 -2.04 -5.72 5.61
C ARG A 117 -1.41 -6.94 6.29
N ALA A 118 -0.30 -6.73 7.00
CA ALA A 118 0.37 -7.81 7.75
C ALA A 118 -0.54 -8.36 8.87
N ARG A 119 -1.19 -7.47 9.64
CA ARG A 119 -2.14 -7.89 10.69
C ARG A 119 -3.33 -8.66 10.11
N ASN A 120 -3.89 -8.19 8.99
CA ASN A 120 -4.98 -8.87 8.31
C ASN A 120 -4.54 -10.22 7.74
N LEU A 121 -3.36 -10.30 7.12
CA LEU A 121 -2.77 -11.53 6.60
C LEU A 121 -2.61 -12.57 7.72
N HIS A 122 -2.09 -12.16 8.87
CA HIS A 122 -1.93 -13.01 10.05
C HIS A 122 -3.29 -13.49 10.61
N ARG A 123 -4.27 -12.57 10.78
CA ARG A 123 -5.61 -12.95 11.24
C ARG A 123 -6.33 -13.87 10.26
N ALA A 124 -6.19 -13.61 8.95
CA ALA A 124 -6.77 -14.48 7.93
C ALA A 124 -6.12 -15.86 7.92
N ALA A 125 -4.81 -15.99 8.17
CA ALA A 125 -4.15 -17.29 8.32
C ALA A 125 -4.73 -18.07 9.51
N ALA A 126 -4.92 -17.42 10.66
CA ALA A 126 -5.56 -18.05 11.82
C ALA A 126 -7.01 -18.49 11.53
N GLU A 127 -7.77 -17.67 10.80
CA GLU A 127 -9.13 -18.02 10.38
C GLU A 127 -9.16 -19.20 9.40
N ILE A 128 -8.21 -19.24 8.45
CA ILE A 128 -8.10 -20.37 7.50
C ILE A 128 -7.77 -21.65 8.23
N VAL A 129 -6.85 -21.64 9.19
CA VAL A 129 -6.55 -22.84 10.00
C VAL A 129 -7.78 -23.29 10.78
N LYS A 130 -8.46 -22.37 11.44
CA LYS A 130 -9.64 -22.66 12.28
C LYS A 130 -10.82 -23.16 11.48
N THR A 131 -11.13 -22.53 10.34
CA THR A 131 -12.39 -22.76 9.60
C THR A 131 -12.22 -23.72 8.43
N TYR A 132 -11.05 -23.71 7.79
CA TYR A 132 -10.78 -24.47 6.56
C TYR A 132 -9.63 -25.48 6.72
N GLY A 133 -9.20 -25.79 7.97
CA GLY A 133 -8.17 -26.80 8.23
C GLY A 133 -6.81 -26.49 7.61
N GLY A 134 -6.46 -25.22 7.46
CA GLY A 134 -5.20 -24.78 6.86
C GLY A 134 -5.21 -24.69 5.32
N VAL A 135 -6.31 -25.04 4.66
CA VAL A 135 -6.44 -24.97 3.19
C VAL A 135 -7.09 -23.66 2.78
N PHE A 136 -6.44 -22.91 1.87
CA PHE A 136 -7.02 -21.68 1.34
C PHE A 136 -8.33 -21.99 0.58
N PRO A 137 -9.47 -21.31 0.88
CA PRO A 137 -10.75 -21.63 0.27
C PRO A 137 -10.74 -21.32 -1.25
N ALA A 138 -11.14 -22.31 -2.06
CA ALA A 138 -11.26 -22.18 -3.51
C ALA A 138 -12.64 -21.65 -3.95
N ASP A 139 -13.23 -20.76 -3.15
CA ASP A 139 -14.52 -20.13 -3.38
C ASP A 139 -14.41 -18.61 -3.17
N LEU A 140 -15.06 -17.83 -4.04
CA LEU A 140 -14.95 -16.37 -4.04
C LEU A 140 -15.53 -15.74 -2.76
N GLU A 141 -16.69 -16.16 -2.32
CA GLU A 141 -17.36 -15.59 -1.15
C GLU A 141 -16.60 -15.94 0.13
N ALA A 142 -16.17 -17.20 0.24
CA ALA A 142 -15.35 -17.67 1.36
C ALA A 142 -14.00 -16.93 1.41
N ALA A 143 -13.32 -16.75 0.27
CA ALA A 143 -12.08 -15.99 0.21
C ALA A 143 -12.29 -14.51 0.58
N MET A 144 -13.37 -13.87 0.11
CA MET A 144 -13.69 -12.47 0.42
C MET A 144 -14.13 -12.27 1.88
N ALA A 145 -14.58 -13.29 2.58
CA ALA A 145 -14.91 -13.22 4.00
C ALA A 145 -13.65 -13.11 4.89
N LEU A 146 -12.48 -13.49 4.37
CA LEU A 146 -11.22 -13.43 5.11
C LEU A 146 -10.73 -11.98 5.33
N PRO A 147 -10.14 -11.67 6.50
CA PRO A 147 -9.62 -10.35 6.81
C PRO A 147 -8.65 -9.82 5.75
N GLY A 148 -8.94 -8.64 5.19
CA GLY A 148 -8.05 -7.96 4.24
C GLY A 148 -8.08 -8.46 2.80
N ILE A 149 -8.97 -9.41 2.48
CA ILE A 149 -9.16 -9.92 1.11
C ILE A 149 -10.42 -9.28 0.50
N GLY A 150 -10.19 -8.38 -0.45
CA GLY A 150 -11.24 -7.82 -1.29
C GLY A 150 -11.39 -8.59 -2.61
N ARG A 151 -12.42 -8.25 -3.40
CA ARG A 151 -12.74 -8.90 -4.67
C ARG A 151 -11.54 -9.03 -5.62
N THR A 152 -10.73 -7.98 -5.77
CA THR A 152 -9.53 -8.02 -6.63
C THR A 152 -8.50 -9.03 -6.12
N THR A 153 -8.23 -9.03 -4.81
CA THR A 153 -7.27 -9.98 -4.22
C THR A 153 -7.77 -11.42 -4.31
N ALA A 154 -9.06 -11.65 -3.98
CA ALA A 154 -9.68 -12.96 -4.13
C ALA A 154 -9.61 -13.44 -5.58
N GLY A 155 -10.02 -12.60 -6.55
CA GLY A 155 -9.92 -12.92 -7.98
C GLY A 155 -8.49 -13.23 -8.42
N GLY A 156 -7.51 -12.45 -7.96
CA GLY A 156 -6.08 -12.66 -8.25
C GLY A 156 -5.57 -14.01 -7.73
N VAL A 157 -5.84 -14.33 -6.46
CA VAL A 157 -5.43 -15.61 -5.86
C VAL A 157 -6.15 -16.79 -6.53
N LEU A 158 -7.47 -16.71 -6.66
CA LEU A 158 -8.28 -17.84 -7.13
C LEU A 158 -8.05 -18.12 -8.63
N SER A 159 -7.86 -17.09 -9.47
CA SER A 159 -7.49 -17.31 -10.87
C SER A 159 -6.08 -17.87 -11.00
N ALA A 160 -5.13 -17.36 -10.20
CA ALA A 160 -3.74 -17.79 -10.31
C ALA A 160 -3.48 -19.19 -9.72
N ALA A 161 -4.12 -19.56 -8.62
CA ALA A 161 -3.92 -20.85 -7.95
C ALA A 161 -4.82 -21.96 -8.49
N PHE A 162 -6.09 -21.65 -8.79
CA PHE A 162 -7.12 -22.65 -9.12
C PHE A 162 -7.67 -22.50 -10.55
N ASN A 163 -7.14 -21.56 -11.34
CA ASN A 163 -7.61 -21.23 -12.69
C ASN A 163 -9.13 -20.93 -12.75
N LEU A 164 -9.68 -20.33 -11.68
CA LEU A 164 -11.09 -19.94 -11.69
C LEU A 164 -11.30 -18.69 -12.56
N PRO A 165 -12.37 -18.61 -13.35
CA PRO A 165 -12.63 -17.50 -14.28
C PRO A 165 -13.10 -16.24 -13.56
N LEU A 166 -12.23 -15.67 -12.76
CA LEU A 166 -12.47 -14.50 -11.94
C LEU A 166 -11.63 -13.33 -12.42
N ALA A 167 -12.28 -12.23 -12.78
CA ALA A 167 -11.62 -11.01 -13.20
C ALA A 167 -10.96 -10.28 -12.00
N ILE A 168 -10.03 -9.39 -12.32
CA ILE A 168 -9.35 -8.50 -11.36
C ILE A 168 -9.52 -7.04 -11.75
N LEU A 169 -9.44 -6.13 -10.76
CA LEU A 169 -9.52 -4.69 -11.02
C LEU A 169 -8.59 -3.91 -10.09
N ASP A 170 -7.28 -4.08 -10.26
CA ASP A 170 -6.25 -3.31 -9.55
C ASP A 170 -6.05 -1.91 -10.14
N GLY A 171 -5.10 -1.14 -9.63
CA GLY A 171 -4.79 0.20 -10.15
C GLY A 171 -4.23 0.20 -11.57
N ASN A 172 -3.56 -0.86 -12.01
CA ASN A 172 -3.06 -1.02 -13.38
C ASN A 172 -4.19 -1.33 -14.33
N VAL A 173 -5.01 -2.32 -13.98
CA VAL A 173 -6.18 -2.73 -14.76
C VAL A 173 -7.16 -1.58 -14.93
N LYS A 174 -7.49 -0.84 -13.84
CA LYS A 174 -8.33 0.37 -13.93
C LYS A 174 -7.81 1.38 -14.95
N ARG A 175 -6.50 1.61 -14.99
CA ARG A 175 -5.87 2.54 -15.94
C ARG A 175 -5.96 2.03 -17.37
N VAL A 176 -5.65 0.75 -17.58
CA VAL A 176 -5.72 0.11 -18.90
C VAL A 176 -7.14 0.19 -19.43
N LEU A 177 -8.12 -0.26 -18.66
CA LEU A 177 -9.53 -0.26 -19.07
C LEU A 177 -10.09 1.14 -19.27
N ALA A 178 -9.72 2.12 -18.42
CA ALA A 178 -10.12 3.51 -18.59
C ALA A 178 -9.59 4.10 -19.91
N ARG A 179 -8.41 3.73 -20.36
CA ARG A 179 -7.85 4.14 -21.67
C ARG A 179 -8.48 3.36 -22.82
N LEU A 180 -8.59 2.05 -22.67
CA LEU A 180 -9.25 1.20 -23.67
C LEU A 180 -10.63 1.75 -24.03
N SER A 181 -11.40 2.17 -23.00
CA SER A 181 -12.77 2.66 -23.13
C SER A 181 -12.92 4.19 -23.27
N THR A 182 -11.86 4.98 -23.14
CA THR A 182 -11.95 6.45 -23.01
C THR A 182 -12.92 6.89 -21.92
N LEU A 183 -12.75 6.32 -20.72
CA LEU A 183 -13.59 6.64 -19.58
C LEU A 183 -13.57 8.15 -19.29
N ASP A 184 -14.75 8.80 -19.33
CA ASP A 184 -14.97 10.25 -19.25
C ASP A 184 -14.97 10.83 -17.82
N ARG A 185 -14.63 9.99 -16.83
CA ARG A 185 -14.60 10.34 -15.41
C ARG A 185 -13.52 9.57 -14.65
N PRO A 186 -13.18 9.98 -13.43
CA PRO A 186 -12.19 9.26 -12.62
C PRO A 186 -12.60 7.79 -12.41
N PRO A 187 -11.68 6.82 -12.51
CA PRO A 187 -11.95 5.38 -12.38
C PRO A 187 -12.70 4.99 -11.10
N ASN A 188 -12.43 5.68 -9.98
CA ASN A 188 -13.12 5.40 -8.73
C ASN A 188 -14.63 5.74 -8.77
N LYS A 189 -15.06 6.63 -9.69
CA LYS A 189 -16.48 6.94 -9.91
C LYS A 189 -17.17 6.00 -10.91
N ALA A 190 -16.42 5.10 -11.54
CA ALA A 190 -16.89 4.15 -12.56
C ALA A 190 -16.55 2.69 -12.21
N ILE A 191 -16.42 2.36 -10.95
CA ILE A 191 -15.96 1.03 -10.47
C ILE A 191 -16.83 -0.10 -11.01
N LYS A 192 -18.16 0.06 -11.01
CA LYS A 192 -19.10 -0.97 -11.49
C LYS A 192 -18.92 -1.25 -12.99
N GLU A 193 -18.71 -0.22 -13.76
CA GLU A 193 -18.51 -0.32 -15.22
C GLU A 193 -17.16 -0.96 -15.55
N LEU A 194 -16.12 -0.57 -14.83
CA LEU A 194 -14.79 -1.15 -15.00
C LEU A 194 -14.76 -2.64 -14.60
N TRP A 195 -15.49 -3.04 -13.56
CA TRP A 195 -15.66 -4.45 -13.20
C TRP A 195 -16.35 -5.22 -14.32
N ARG A 196 -17.49 -4.69 -14.82
CA ARG A 196 -18.21 -5.33 -15.92
C ARG A 196 -17.31 -5.49 -17.15
N LEU A 197 -16.57 -4.45 -17.54
CA LEU A 197 -15.64 -4.55 -18.66
C LEU A 197 -14.51 -5.56 -18.39
N SER A 198 -13.98 -5.59 -17.16
CA SER A 198 -12.94 -6.59 -16.79
C SER A 198 -13.46 -8.02 -16.87
N GLU A 199 -14.73 -8.24 -16.50
CA GLU A 199 -15.39 -9.56 -16.59
C GLU A 199 -15.70 -9.94 -18.04
N GLU A 200 -16.14 -8.97 -18.86
CA GLU A 200 -16.49 -9.17 -20.26
C GLU A 200 -15.29 -9.59 -21.13
N ILE A 201 -14.10 -9.01 -20.85
CA ILE A 201 -12.89 -9.30 -21.63
C ILE A 201 -12.07 -10.48 -21.08
N LEU A 202 -12.43 -11.02 -19.92
CA LEU A 202 -11.68 -12.11 -19.31
C LEU A 202 -11.67 -13.34 -20.22
N GLU A 203 -10.48 -13.95 -20.43
CA GLU A 203 -10.36 -15.25 -21.08
C GLU A 203 -10.69 -16.38 -20.06
N PRO A 204 -11.85 -17.04 -20.19
CA PRO A 204 -12.34 -17.93 -19.16
C PRO A 204 -11.60 -19.29 -19.09
N GLN A 205 -10.89 -19.68 -20.14
CA GLN A 205 -10.13 -20.95 -20.19
C GLN A 205 -8.71 -20.75 -19.61
N ASN A 206 -8.16 -19.53 -19.70
CA ASN A 206 -6.85 -19.19 -19.18
C ASN A 206 -6.87 -17.90 -18.34
N PRO A 207 -7.72 -17.81 -17.30
CA PRO A 207 -7.87 -16.59 -16.49
C PRO A 207 -6.60 -16.23 -15.72
N ARG A 208 -5.79 -17.22 -15.33
CA ARG A 208 -4.49 -17.03 -14.69
C ARG A 208 -3.60 -16.14 -15.54
N ASP A 209 -3.25 -16.58 -16.73
CA ASP A 209 -2.29 -15.87 -17.58
C ASP A 209 -2.89 -14.58 -18.11
N PHE A 210 -4.20 -14.54 -18.40
CA PHE A 210 -4.88 -13.33 -18.82
C PHE A 210 -4.82 -12.21 -17.76
N ASN A 211 -5.13 -12.51 -16.52
CA ASN A 211 -5.05 -11.54 -15.41
C ASN A 211 -3.61 -11.07 -15.19
N GLN A 212 -2.63 -11.97 -15.22
CA GLN A 212 -1.22 -11.62 -15.10
C GLN A 212 -0.75 -10.75 -16.29
N ALA A 213 -1.17 -11.09 -17.50
CA ALA A 213 -0.90 -10.31 -18.69
C ALA A 213 -1.49 -8.90 -18.62
N LEU A 214 -2.71 -8.77 -18.14
CA LEU A 214 -3.40 -7.48 -17.98
C LEU A 214 -2.70 -6.58 -16.96
N MET A 215 -2.25 -7.15 -15.85
CA MET A 215 -1.43 -6.43 -14.87
C MET A 215 -0.08 -6.00 -15.46
N ASP A 216 0.58 -6.87 -16.23
CA ASP A 216 1.85 -6.56 -16.89
C ASP A 216 1.69 -5.50 -17.99
N LEU A 217 0.65 -5.57 -18.78
CA LEU A 217 0.32 -4.55 -19.78
C LEU A 217 0.26 -3.15 -19.11
N GLY A 218 -0.41 -3.06 -17.96
CA GLY A 218 -0.46 -1.84 -17.18
C GLY A 218 0.89 -1.43 -16.59
N ALA A 219 1.69 -2.38 -16.10
CA ALA A 219 2.95 -2.10 -15.45
C ALA A 219 4.08 -1.70 -16.42
N ILE A 220 4.11 -2.28 -17.63
CA ILE A 220 5.22 -2.18 -18.58
C ILE A 220 4.91 -1.23 -19.73
N LEU A 221 3.76 -1.38 -20.39
CA LEU A 221 3.41 -0.64 -21.60
C LEU A 221 2.43 0.51 -21.36
N CYS A 222 1.27 0.22 -20.78
CA CYS A 222 0.24 1.21 -20.50
C CYS A 222 0.52 1.98 -19.20
N THR A 223 1.73 2.54 -19.09
CA THR A 223 2.20 3.24 -17.88
C THR A 223 1.45 4.55 -17.65
N ARG A 224 1.58 5.12 -16.42
CA ARG A 224 0.80 6.29 -16.04
C ARG A 224 1.13 7.54 -16.84
N ARG A 225 2.42 7.84 -17.04
CA ARG A 225 2.88 9.12 -17.66
C ARG A 225 3.25 8.97 -19.13
N HIS A 226 3.92 7.88 -19.47
CA HIS A 226 4.47 7.65 -20.83
C HIS A 226 4.09 6.27 -21.32
N PRO A 227 2.83 6.05 -21.76
CA PRO A 227 2.41 4.76 -22.28
C PRO A 227 3.09 4.49 -23.64
N ASN A 228 3.66 3.29 -23.77
CA ASN A 228 4.26 2.84 -25.03
C ASN A 228 3.19 2.18 -25.91
N CYS A 229 2.32 2.99 -26.50
CA CYS A 229 1.20 2.53 -27.28
C CYS A 229 1.60 1.82 -28.58
N VAL A 230 2.77 2.13 -29.15
CA VAL A 230 3.25 1.52 -30.39
C VAL A 230 3.49 0.01 -30.24
N LEU A 231 3.94 -0.42 -29.06
CA LEU A 231 4.18 -1.84 -28.75
C LEU A 231 3.00 -2.51 -28.02
N CYS A 232 1.88 -1.80 -27.84
CA CYS A 232 0.73 -2.31 -27.09
C CYS A 232 -0.06 -3.32 -27.94
N PRO A 233 -0.30 -4.56 -27.45
CA PRO A 233 -1.08 -5.55 -28.19
C PRO A 233 -2.53 -5.09 -28.45
N TRP A 234 -3.04 -4.19 -27.63
CA TRP A 234 -4.40 -3.63 -27.72
C TRP A 234 -4.48 -2.31 -28.49
N GLN A 235 -3.37 -1.86 -29.16
CA GLN A 235 -3.31 -0.58 -29.85
C GLN A 235 -4.49 -0.36 -30.80
N ARG A 236 -4.81 -1.36 -31.63
CA ARG A 236 -5.86 -1.32 -32.65
C ARG A 236 -7.25 -1.00 -32.07
N HIS A 237 -7.57 -1.60 -30.92
CA HIS A 237 -8.87 -1.44 -30.26
C HIS A 237 -8.89 -0.35 -29.20
N CYS A 238 -7.71 0.24 -28.86
CA CYS A 238 -7.61 1.25 -27.81
C CYS A 238 -8.19 2.60 -28.28
N ARG A 239 -9.36 2.96 -27.78
CA ARG A 239 -10.01 4.24 -28.14
C ARG A 239 -9.19 5.45 -27.73
N ALA A 240 -8.53 5.43 -26.56
CA ALA A 240 -7.70 6.55 -26.14
C ALA A 240 -6.54 6.79 -27.12
N TYR A 241 -5.95 5.73 -27.66
CA TYR A 241 -4.92 5.83 -28.69
C TYR A 241 -5.49 6.37 -30.02
N ASN A 242 -6.62 5.83 -30.49
CA ASN A 242 -7.25 6.23 -31.74
C ASN A 242 -7.73 7.70 -31.71
N LEU A 243 -8.08 8.22 -30.52
CA LEU A 243 -8.46 9.61 -30.32
C LEU A 243 -7.28 10.51 -29.89
N ASN A 244 -6.09 9.95 -29.71
CA ASN A 244 -4.88 10.64 -29.24
C ASN A 244 -5.05 11.33 -27.86
N VAL A 245 -5.80 10.70 -26.93
CA VAL A 245 -6.07 11.21 -25.57
C VAL A 245 -5.47 10.32 -24.45
N GLN A 246 -4.60 9.40 -24.76
CA GLN A 246 -4.02 8.45 -23.81
C GLN A 246 -3.19 9.10 -22.71
N SER A 247 -2.65 10.30 -22.93
CA SER A 247 -1.90 11.07 -21.94
C SER A 247 -2.80 11.78 -20.93
N GLU A 248 -4.05 12.05 -21.29
CA GLU A 248 -5.06 12.72 -20.45
C GLU A 248 -5.80 11.72 -19.56
N LEU A 249 -5.78 10.43 -19.94
CA LEU A 249 -6.47 9.35 -19.24
C LEU A 249 -5.52 8.47 -18.41
N PRO A 250 -6.02 7.92 -17.30
CA PRO A 250 -7.33 8.15 -16.71
C PRO A 250 -7.45 9.53 -16.07
N MET A 251 -8.64 10.10 -16.08
CA MET A 251 -8.93 11.34 -15.38
C MET A 251 -8.58 11.20 -13.89
N SER A 252 -7.95 12.21 -13.34
CA SER A 252 -7.58 12.26 -11.92
C SER A 252 -8.63 13.01 -11.10
N GLU A 253 -8.86 12.56 -9.87
CA GLU A 253 -9.60 13.37 -8.90
C GLU A 253 -8.71 14.50 -8.40
N SER A 254 -9.28 15.70 -8.24
CA SER A 254 -8.62 16.79 -7.54
C SER A 254 -8.37 16.37 -6.08
N ARG A 255 -7.13 16.44 -5.64
CA ARG A 255 -6.78 16.15 -4.26
C ARG A 255 -6.54 17.44 -3.50
N ALA A 256 -7.20 17.57 -2.36
CA ALA A 256 -6.86 18.62 -1.40
C ALA A 256 -5.39 18.49 -0.94
N PRO A 257 -4.72 19.59 -0.59
CA PRO A 257 -3.40 19.54 0.02
C PRO A 257 -3.41 18.63 1.25
N LEU A 258 -2.35 17.83 1.41
CA LEU A 258 -2.24 16.94 2.57
C LEU A 258 -2.05 17.76 3.84
N PRO A 259 -2.82 17.53 4.90
CA PRO A 259 -2.58 18.13 6.20
C PRO A 259 -1.15 17.86 6.68
N HIS A 260 -0.52 18.85 7.27
CA HIS A 260 0.82 18.73 7.84
C HIS A 260 0.74 18.88 9.37
N LYS A 261 1.37 17.95 10.11
CA LYS A 261 1.36 17.91 11.56
C LYS A 261 2.79 17.99 12.08
N GLN A 262 3.00 18.82 13.10
CA GLN A 262 4.22 18.84 13.91
C GLN A 262 4.05 17.86 15.06
N ILE A 263 5.03 17.01 15.27
CA ILE A 263 5.03 15.98 16.31
C ILE A 263 6.28 16.17 17.16
N GLY A 264 6.12 16.24 18.49
CA GLY A 264 7.20 16.17 19.45
C GLY A 264 7.43 14.71 19.83
N VAL A 265 8.68 14.25 19.81
CA VAL A 265 9.06 12.86 20.11
C VAL A 265 10.17 12.84 21.15
N ALA A 266 10.01 12.01 22.18
CA ALA A 266 10.96 11.86 23.27
C ALA A 266 11.78 10.56 23.12
N VAL A 267 13.10 10.69 23.03
CA VAL A 267 14.03 9.58 23.31
C VAL A 267 14.42 9.65 24.77
N ILE A 268 13.70 8.92 25.61
CA ILE A 268 13.82 9.00 27.07
C ILE A 268 14.85 7.99 27.57
N HIS A 269 15.89 8.49 28.23
CA HIS A 269 16.94 7.66 28.84
C HIS A 269 16.73 7.57 30.36
N ASN A 270 16.86 6.35 30.91
CA ASN A 270 16.94 6.15 32.36
C ASN A 270 18.42 6.25 32.83
N ARG A 271 18.64 6.10 34.14
CA ARG A 271 20.00 6.15 34.74
C ARG A 271 20.92 5.00 34.32
N GLN A 272 20.35 3.91 33.79
CA GLN A 272 21.08 2.75 33.27
C GLN A 272 21.40 2.88 31.77
N GLY A 273 21.05 3.99 31.13
CA GLY A 273 21.25 4.22 29.70
C GLY A 273 20.24 3.49 28.79
N GLN A 274 19.21 2.88 29.37
CA GLN A 274 18.13 2.26 28.57
C GLN A 274 17.18 3.32 28.03
N ILE A 275 16.55 3.02 26.92
CA ILE A 275 15.62 3.88 26.19
C ILE A 275 14.21 3.36 26.39
N LEU A 276 13.27 4.26 26.69
CA LEU A 276 11.86 3.92 26.79
C LEU A 276 11.21 3.88 25.42
N ILE A 277 10.53 2.78 25.12
CA ILE A 277 9.67 2.62 23.95
C ILE A 277 8.28 2.19 24.41
N ASP A 278 7.27 2.55 23.63
CA ASP A 278 5.89 2.14 23.84
C ASP A 278 5.32 1.41 22.63
N ARG A 279 4.34 0.53 22.86
CA ARG A 279 3.63 -0.19 21.82
C ARG A 279 2.25 0.40 21.62
N ARG A 280 1.99 0.88 20.41
CA ARG A 280 0.69 1.42 20.02
C ARG A 280 -0.42 0.38 20.18
N ARG A 281 -1.62 0.84 20.58
CA ARG A 281 -2.83 0.00 20.59
C ARG A 281 -3.05 -0.68 19.25
N GLN A 282 -3.67 -1.85 19.25
CA GLN A 282 -3.87 -2.66 18.03
C GLN A 282 -4.72 -1.94 16.97
N GLU A 283 -5.68 -1.14 17.42
CA GLU A 283 -6.56 -0.35 16.56
C GLU A 283 -5.85 0.89 16.03
N GLY A 284 -6.23 1.29 14.83
CA GLY A 284 -5.78 2.55 14.24
C GLY A 284 -4.52 2.46 13.40
N LEU A 285 -3.97 3.66 13.13
CA LEU A 285 -2.80 3.81 12.29
C LEU A 285 -1.55 3.26 13.00
N LEU A 286 -0.79 2.40 12.31
CA LEU A 286 0.46 1.82 12.83
C LEU A 286 0.26 0.96 14.10
N GLY A 287 -0.97 0.50 14.41
CA GLY A 287 -1.27 -0.28 15.59
C GLY A 287 -0.40 -1.52 15.73
N GLY A 288 -0.01 -1.83 16.99
CA GLY A 288 0.86 -2.95 17.34
C GLY A 288 2.35 -2.74 17.07
N LEU A 289 2.75 -1.62 16.45
CA LEU A 289 4.16 -1.24 16.30
C LEU A 289 4.68 -0.54 17.55
N TRP A 290 5.98 -0.62 17.73
CA TRP A 290 6.69 0.13 18.75
C TRP A 290 7.09 1.50 18.23
N GLU A 291 7.12 2.48 19.12
CA GLU A 291 7.56 3.83 18.79
C GLU A 291 8.32 4.48 19.97
N PHE A 292 8.92 5.63 19.69
CA PHE A 292 9.36 6.54 20.74
C PHE A 292 8.15 7.40 21.12
N PRO A 293 7.82 7.51 22.42
CA PRO A 293 6.62 8.22 22.89
C PRO A 293 6.63 9.69 22.51
N GLY A 294 5.43 10.25 22.35
CA GLY A 294 5.24 11.66 22.03
C GLY A 294 4.01 11.91 21.16
N GLY A 295 3.68 13.17 20.94
CA GLY A 295 2.41 13.51 20.34
C GLY A 295 2.40 14.77 19.49
N LYS A 296 1.20 15.21 19.15
CA LYS A 296 0.96 16.32 18.25
C LYS A 296 1.15 17.66 19.00
N VAL A 297 1.96 18.56 18.42
CA VAL A 297 2.10 19.92 18.93
C VAL A 297 0.79 20.70 18.74
N GLU A 298 0.22 21.20 19.82
CA GLU A 298 -1.02 21.96 19.81
C GLU A 298 -0.75 23.45 19.48
N PRO A 299 -1.77 24.22 19.04
CA PRO A 299 -1.60 25.64 18.71
C PRO A 299 -1.14 26.46 19.94
N GLY A 300 -0.02 27.19 19.80
CA GLY A 300 0.55 28.02 20.86
C GLY A 300 1.51 27.29 21.80
N GLU A 301 1.70 25.99 21.61
CA GLU A 301 2.59 25.16 22.41
C GLU A 301 4.00 25.09 21.78
N THR A 302 5.05 25.08 22.60
CA THR A 302 6.38 24.74 22.10
C THR A 302 6.52 23.22 21.95
N VAL A 303 7.47 22.77 21.13
CA VAL A 303 7.72 21.33 20.96
C VAL A 303 8.13 20.66 22.28
N GLN A 304 8.93 21.36 23.10
CA GLN A 304 9.36 20.82 24.38
C GLN A 304 8.20 20.73 25.39
N ASP A 305 7.28 21.68 25.39
CA ASP A 305 6.10 21.63 26.26
C ASP A 305 5.14 20.52 25.82
N CYS A 306 4.95 20.37 24.51
CA CYS A 306 4.23 19.23 23.94
C CYS A 306 4.81 17.89 24.42
N ILE A 307 6.12 17.70 24.31
CA ILE A 307 6.78 16.48 24.77
C ILE A 307 6.51 16.22 26.24
N ARG A 308 6.65 17.24 27.13
CA ARG A 308 6.38 17.06 28.57
C ARG A 308 4.93 16.68 28.82
N ARG A 309 3.98 17.36 28.18
CA ARG A 309 2.54 17.10 28.33
C ARG A 309 2.18 15.68 27.89
N GLU A 310 2.56 15.31 26.64
CA GLU A 310 2.25 13.99 26.07
C GLU A 310 2.85 12.86 26.92
N ILE A 311 4.11 12.98 27.36
CA ILE A 311 4.74 11.97 28.20
C ILE A 311 4.04 11.83 29.55
N LYS A 312 3.57 12.93 30.11
CA LYS A 312 2.78 12.90 31.34
C LYS A 312 1.42 12.24 31.16
N GLU A 313 0.74 12.54 30.05
CA GLU A 313 -0.58 12.00 29.71
C GLU A 313 -0.50 10.52 29.35
N GLU A 314 0.44 10.13 28.48
CA GLU A 314 0.53 8.78 27.94
C GLU A 314 1.20 7.77 28.91
N LEU A 315 2.16 8.23 29.73
CA LEU A 315 3.03 7.35 30.51
C LEU A 315 3.05 7.67 32.01
N GLY A 316 2.52 8.80 32.45
CA GLY A 316 2.46 9.19 33.86
C GLY A 316 3.79 9.57 34.53
N ILE A 317 4.86 9.77 33.75
CA ILE A 317 6.20 10.07 34.24
C ILE A 317 6.60 11.52 34.04
N GLU A 318 7.62 11.98 34.82
CA GLU A 318 8.26 13.28 34.64
C GLU A 318 9.60 13.13 33.92
N ILE A 319 9.86 14.03 32.96
CA ILE A 319 11.09 14.05 32.17
C ILE A 319 11.70 15.45 32.12
N GLU A 320 13.00 15.49 31.89
CA GLU A 320 13.70 16.68 31.42
C GLU A 320 13.96 16.57 29.94
N VAL A 321 13.52 17.57 29.18
CA VAL A 321 13.76 17.65 27.74
C VAL A 321 15.08 18.37 27.50
N GLY A 322 16.04 17.67 26.89
CA GLY A 322 17.37 18.15 26.57
C GLY A 322 17.49 18.62 25.11
N ASP A 323 18.63 18.30 24.49
CA ASP A 323 18.94 18.72 23.13
C ASP A 323 18.17 17.97 22.05
N ARG A 324 17.96 18.64 20.94
CA ARG A 324 17.31 18.05 19.77
C ARG A 324 18.25 17.05 19.08
N LEU A 325 17.83 15.80 18.97
CA LEU A 325 18.57 14.75 18.26
C LEU A 325 18.49 14.93 16.73
N ILE A 326 17.26 14.97 16.19
CA ILE A 326 17.02 15.01 14.74
C ILE A 326 15.63 15.57 14.42
N VAL A 327 15.47 16.07 13.19
CA VAL A 327 14.15 16.35 12.61
C VAL A 327 13.92 15.39 11.45
N VAL A 328 12.76 14.72 11.42
CA VAL A 328 12.41 13.73 10.39
C VAL A 328 11.12 14.12 9.71
N ASP A 329 11.20 14.54 8.44
CA ASP A 329 10.02 14.70 7.61
C ASP A 329 9.60 13.36 7.00
N HIS A 330 8.30 13.05 7.11
CA HIS A 330 7.72 11.86 6.55
C HIS A 330 6.33 12.14 5.96
N ALA A 331 6.03 11.52 4.81
CA ALA A 331 4.73 11.65 4.15
C ALA A 331 4.01 10.29 4.18
N TYR A 332 2.81 10.30 4.74
CA TYR A 332 1.84 9.22 4.60
C TYR A 332 0.88 9.54 3.44
N THR A 333 0.02 8.60 3.10
CA THR A 333 -0.93 8.76 1.99
C THR A 333 -1.92 9.92 2.19
N HIS A 334 -2.28 10.21 3.45
CA HIS A 334 -3.35 11.15 3.80
C HIS A 334 -2.87 12.37 4.58
N PHE A 335 -1.62 12.42 5.02
CA PHE A 335 -1.02 13.54 5.75
C PHE A 335 0.51 13.50 5.71
N ARG A 336 1.12 14.62 6.08
CA ARG A 336 2.57 14.76 6.31
C ARG A 336 2.83 14.99 7.78
N ILE A 337 3.98 14.52 8.26
CA ILE A 337 4.48 14.81 9.61
C ILE A 337 5.90 15.32 9.56
N THR A 338 6.23 16.18 10.53
CA THR A 338 7.59 16.50 10.91
C THR A 338 7.76 16.02 12.35
N LEU A 339 8.60 15.01 12.57
CA LEU A 339 8.99 14.55 13.90
C LEU A 339 10.14 15.41 14.41
N ASN A 340 9.92 16.13 15.48
CA ASN A 340 10.95 16.89 16.20
C ASN A 340 11.40 16.03 17.37
N VAL A 341 12.55 15.40 17.27
CA VAL A 341 13.03 14.37 18.19
C VAL A 341 14.05 14.97 19.16
N TYR A 342 13.82 14.76 20.46
CA TYR A 342 14.67 15.27 21.52
C TYR A 342 15.19 14.15 22.42
N HIS A 343 16.44 14.28 22.86
CA HIS A 343 16.93 13.53 24.00
C HIS A 343 16.19 13.99 25.26
N CYS A 344 15.73 13.03 26.04
CA CYS A 344 15.05 13.30 27.31
C CYS A 344 15.64 12.44 28.41
N ARG A 345 15.67 12.97 29.63
CA ARG A 345 16.11 12.25 30.82
C ARG A 345 14.90 11.93 31.70
N HIS A 346 14.73 10.68 32.08
CA HIS A 346 13.75 10.27 33.07
C HIS A 346 14.08 10.85 34.44
N LEU A 347 13.15 11.55 35.06
CA LEU A 347 13.32 12.17 36.35
C LEU A 347 12.67 11.36 37.48
N SER A 348 11.37 11.04 37.33
CA SER A 348 10.58 10.36 38.37
C SER A 348 9.31 9.72 37.78
N GLY A 349 8.71 8.83 38.55
CA GLY A 349 7.53 8.04 38.17
C GLY A 349 7.92 6.69 37.54
N GLU A 350 7.01 5.72 37.67
CA GLU A 350 7.12 4.41 36.96
C GLU A 350 6.29 4.50 35.68
N PRO A 351 6.86 4.26 34.49
CA PRO A 351 6.11 4.34 33.23
C PRO A 351 4.92 3.38 33.23
N GLN A 352 3.73 3.91 32.98
CA GLN A 352 2.48 3.16 32.85
C GLN A 352 1.92 3.27 31.44
N PRO A 353 1.38 2.20 30.85
CA PRO A 353 0.77 2.24 29.51
C PRO A 353 -0.65 2.83 29.58
N LEU A 354 -0.77 4.16 29.77
CA LEU A 354 -2.08 4.82 29.93
C LEU A 354 -2.82 4.94 28.59
N GLU A 355 -2.10 5.25 27.50
CA GLU A 355 -2.68 5.38 26.16
C GLU A 355 -2.10 4.42 25.12
N CYS A 356 -1.18 3.54 25.51
CA CYS A 356 -0.57 2.50 24.69
C CYS A 356 -0.89 1.09 25.21
N ASP A 357 -0.48 0.03 24.51
CA ASP A 357 -0.69 -1.36 24.95
C ASP A 357 0.40 -1.83 25.93
N GLN A 358 1.62 -1.31 25.78
CA GLN A 358 2.77 -1.76 26.56
C GLN A 358 3.88 -0.71 26.54
N VAL A 359 4.64 -0.63 27.63
CA VAL A 359 5.88 0.16 27.70
C VAL A 359 7.06 -0.75 28.03
N ARG A 360 8.27 -0.38 27.59
CA ARG A 360 9.46 -1.18 27.83
C ARG A 360 10.72 -0.32 27.83
N TRP A 361 11.58 -0.55 28.82
CA TRP A 361 12.96 -0.09 28.80
C TRP A 361 13.83 -1.08 28.01
N VAL A 362 14.59 -0.58 27.04
CA VAL A 362 15.43 -1.39 26.15
C VAL A 362 16.78 -0.72 25.96
N THR A 363 17.81 -1.50 25.70
CA THR A 363 19.10 -0.98 25.24
C THR A 363 19.04 -0.57 23.78
N LEU A 364 19.98 0.25 23.31
CA LEU A 364 20.07 0.64 21.90
C LEU A 364 20.20 -0.59 20.96
N ALA A 365 20.93 -1.62 21.39
CA ALA A 365 21.09 -2.85 20.62
C ALA A 365 19.79 -3.67 20.50
N GLU A 366 18.94 -3.63 21.51
CA GLU A 366 17.66 -4.35 21.52
C GLU A 366 16.61 -3.72 20.61
N LEU A 367 16.72 -2.43 20.24
CA LEU A 367 15.76 -1.75 19.36
C LEU A 367 15.55 -2.50 18.03
N ASP A 368 16.58 -3.18 17.51
CA ASP A 368 16.47 -3.96 16.27
C ASP A 368 15.54 -5.17 16.37
N GLN A 369 15.17 -5.59 17.57
CA GLN A 369 14.26 -6.73 17.79
C GLN A 369 12.78 -6.34 17.64
N TYR A 370 12.47 -5.06 17.72
CA TYR A 370 11.11 -4.53 17.71
C TYR A 370 10.72 -4.00 16.33
N PRO A 371 9.46 -4.17 15.88
CA PRO A 371 8.96 -3.56 14.65
C PRO A 371 8.63 -2.09 14.87
N PHE A 372 9.28 -1.20 14.12
CA PHE A 372 9.06 0.24 14.15
C PHE A 372 8.44 0.78 12.85
N PRO A 373 7.69 1.90 12.89
CA PRO A 373 7.36 2.67 11.71
C PRO A 373 8.62 3.19 11.00
N LYS A 374 8.57 3.32 9.68
CA LYS A 374 9.71 3.79 8.87
C LYS A 374 10.28 5.15 9.31
N ALA A 375 9.46 6.03 9.86
CA ALA A 375 9.95 7.32 10.39
C ALA A 375 10.84 7.11 11.63
N ASN A 376 10.48 6.16 12.50
CA ASN A 376 11.24 5.84 13.72
C ASN A 376 12.58 5.13 13.41
N THR A 377 12.69 4.38 12.31
CA THR A 377 13.98 3.77 11.94
C THR A 377 15.08 4.80 11.66
N ARG A 378 14.70 6.03 11.22
CA ARG A 378 15.66 7.14 11.08
C ARG A 378 16.14 7.66 12.43
N ILE A 379 15.28 7.66 13.44
CA ILE A 379 15.64 8.03 14.81
C ILE A 379 16.65 7.03 15.36
N ILE A 380 16.37 5.72 15.20
CA ILE A 380 17.28 4.63 15.61
C ILE A 380 18.65 4.76 14.93
N GLN A 381 18.67 5.08 13.64
CA GLN A 381 19.92 5.32 12.91
C GLN A 381 20.71 6.52 13.47
N ALA A 382 20.03 7.63 13.80
CA ALA A 382 20.67 8.80 14.39
C ALA A 382 21.24 8.49 15.77
N LEU A 383 20.51 7.72 16.61
CA LEU A 383 20.99 7.26 17.92
C LEU A 383 22.26 6.43 17.80
N LYS A 384 22.30 5.46 16.88
CA LYS A 384 23.48 4.62 16.64
C LYS A 384 24.69 5.42 16.15
N GLN A 385 24.47 6.50 15.41
CA GLN A 385 25.54 7.38 14.94
C GLN A 385 26.10 8.30 16.03
N SER A 386 25.25 8.75 16.97
CA SER A 386 25.68 9.61 18.08
C SER A 386 26.48 8.88 19.18
N GLU A 387 26.41 7.53 19.24
CA GLU A 387 27.18 6.71 20.18
C GLU A 387 28.55 6.25 19.65
N ILE A 388 28.87 6.48 18.36
CA ILE A 388 30.20 6.19 17.82
C ILE A 388 31.12 7.33 18.24
N PRO A 389 32.08 7.14 19.17
CA PRO A 389 33.04 8.17 19.51
C PRO A 389 33.86 8.51 18.24
N THR A 390 33.89 9.79 17.85
CA THR A 390 34.80 10.33 16.82
C THR A 390 36.25 10.29 17.29
#